data_e21271c72977e1c8a9b7c340ae0af0db
#
_entry.id   e21271c72977e1c8a9b7c340ae0af0db
#
_cell.length_a   1.000
_cell.length_b   1.000
_cell.length_c   1.000
_cell.angle_alpha   90.00
_cell.angle_beta   90.00
_cell.angle_gamma   90.00
#
_symmetry.space_group_name_H-M   'P 1'
#
loop_
_entity.id
_entity.type
_entity.pdbx_description
1 polymer ?
#
loop_
_entity_poly.entity_id
_entity_poly.type
_entity_poly.pdbx_seq_one_letter_code
_entity_poly.pdbx_strand_id
1 'polypeptide(L)'
;MSLPEHVERLLGVPVVGWRPVVGGGWSASVRGVAELADGRSVFAKLGDVPGTIEAIRGECAIYPLLSGPFVPELVAADPAVPVLVVEDLSDATWPPPWSPELLAGLERLFAELAATRAPAGLPSLAGRVRQAGAWELVAADRGPLLTTGVVSEGWLDHALPALVEAQAAAPTAGDRLLHFDLRSDNLCFRDGRVLLVDWNLAVAGDPRWDRLFMVHTIQMEGGPNVRELAPDPDPGVLAWIAGFFAARAGMPPPVGAPRVRGFQRAQLAVVLPWAADVLGLSTP
;
A
#
# COMPACT_ATOMS: atom_id res chain seq x y z
N MET A 1 6.21 26.86 10.72
CA MET A 1 6.63 26.95 9.31
C MET A 1 5.67 26.12 8.48
N SER A 2 5.09 26.69 7.44
CA SER A 2 4.20 26.00 6.51
C SER A 2 4.97 25.02 5.60
N LEU A 3 4.26 24.12 4.92
CA LEU A 3 4.94 23.19 3.99
C LEU A 3 5.64 23.92 2.83
N PRO A 4 5.05 24.96 2.17
CA PRO A 4 5.79 25.76 1.18
C PRO A 4 7.10 26.37 1.72
N GLU A 5 7.10 26.93 2.93
CA GLU A 5 8.32 27.47 3.56
C GLU A 5 9.37 26.40 3.82
N HIS A 6 8.97 25.16 4.14
CA HIS A 6 9.89 24.03 4.23
C HIS A 6 10.50 23.67 2.87
N VAL A 7 9.69 23.66 1.80
CA VAL A 7 10.14 23.40 0.43
C VAL A 7 11.17 24.47 0.00
N GLU A 8 10.85 25.76 0.19
CA GLU A 8 11.80 26.85 -0.11
C GLU A 8 13.13 26.68 0.62
N ARG A 9 13.08 26.38 1.93
CA ARG A 9 14.28 26.18 2.73
C ARG A 9 15.12 25.00 2.24
N LEU A 10 14.46 23.87 1.88
CA LEU A 10 15.16 22.65 1.45
C LEU A 10 15.79 22.80 0.07
N LEU A 11 15.11 23.48 -0.85
CA LEU A 11 15.56 23.60 -2.24
C LEU A 11 16.40 24.86 -2.49
N GLY A 12 16.33 25.86 -1.61
CA GLY A 12 17.00 27.15 -1.84
C GLY A 12 16.38 27.94 -3.00
N VAL A 13 15.15 27.62 -3.40
CA VAL A 13 14.40 28.24 -4.51
C VAL A 13 13.06 28.73 -3.99
N PRO A 14 12.65 29.99 -4.26
CA PRO A 14 11.36 30.49 -3.82
C PRO A 14 10.18 29.70 -4.38
N VAL A 15 9.16 29.46 -3.56
CA VAL A 15 7.86 28.93 -3.97
C VAL A 15 6.98 30.09 -4.41
N VAL A 16 6.62 30.14 -5.70
CA VAL A 16 5.80 31.20 -6.29
C VAL A 16 4.33 30.83 -6.42
N GLY A 17 4.01 29.53 -6.29
CA GLY A 17 2.64 29.01 -6.30
C GLY A 17 2.52 27.78 -5.40
N TRP A 18 1.36 27.62 -4.77
CA TRP A 18 1.05 26.45 -3.95
C TRP A 18 -0.36 25.97 -4.19
N ARG A 19 -0.50 24.67 -4.52
CA ARG A 19 -1.79 24.02 -4.73
C ARG A 19 -1.92 22.83 -3.75
N PRO A 20 -2.75 22.96 -2.67
CA PRO A 20 -3.00 21.85 -1.76
C PRO A 20 -3.59 20.65 -2.49
N VAL A 21 -3.13 19.44 -2.19
CA VAL A 21 -3.73 18.19 -2.63
C VAL A 21 -4.66 17.70 -1.52
N VAL A 22 -5.98 17.81 -1.77
CA VAL A 22 -7.04 17.37 -0.87
C VAL A 22 -7.66 16.09 -1.37
N GLY A 23 -7.84 15.12 -0.49
CA GLY A 23 -8.29 13.77 -0.91
C GLY A 23 -7.11 12.92 -1.42
N GLY A 24 -7.41 11.68 -1.84
CA GLY A 24 -6.38 10.68 -2.16
C GLY A 24 -5.60 10.22 -0.91
N GLY A 25 -5.27 8.93 -0.82
CA GLY A 25 -4.62 8.36 0.35
C GLY A 25 -5.46 8.38 1.63
N TRP A 26 -4.97 7.72 2.65
CA TRP A 26 -5.70 7.43 3.90
C TRP A 26 -5.14 8.18 5.11
N SER A 27 -4.00 8.86 4.96
CA SER A 27 -3.36 9.65 6.01
C SER A 27 -3.76 11.13 5.95
N ALA A 28 -3.77 11.79 7.10
CA ALA A 28 -4.07 13.22 7.24
C ALA A 28 -2.83 14.11 7.06
N SER A 29 -1.79 13.65 6.37
CA SER A 29 -0.58 14.47 6.12
C SER A 29 -0.91 15.73 5.32
N VAL A 30 -0.23 16.82 5.62
CA VAL A 30 -0.27 18.04 4.79
C VAL A 30 0.50 17.76 3.49
N ARG A 31 -0.12 18.03 2.33
CA ARG A 31 0.49 17.77 1.03
C ARG A 31 -0.01 18.73 -0.05
N GLY A 32 0.80 18.93 -1.05
CA GLY A 32 0.47 19.79 -2.19
C GLY A 32 1.58 19.85 -3.22
N VAL A 33 1.31 20.57 -4.28
CA VAL A 33 2.25 20.88 -5.35
C VAL A 33 2.75 22.31 -5.18
N ALA A 34 4.07 22.48 -5.17
CA ALA A 34 4.75 23.75 -5.16
C ALA A 34 5.27 24.10 -6.56
N GLU A 35 4.93 25.28 -7.05
CA GLU A 35 5.53 25.89 -8.24
C GLU A 35 6.74 26.72 -7.81
N LEU A 36 7.90 26.46 -8.40
CA LEU A 36 9.17 27.08 -8.04
C LEU A 36 9.51 28.24 -8.97
N ALA A 37 10.24 29.22 -8.47
CA ALA A 37 10.66 30.38 -9.25
C ALA A 37 11.59 30.04 -10.46
N ASP A 38 12.18 28.85 -10.46
CA ASP A 38 12.99 28.33 -11.58
C ASP A 38 12.16 27.60 -12.65
N GLY A 39 10.84 27.58 -12.52
CA GLY A 39 9.90 26.98 -13.47
C GLY A 39 9.61 25.49 -13.24
N ARG A 40 10.24 24.83 -12.27
CA ARG A 40 9.89 23.46 -11.88
C ARG A 40 8.62 23.43 -11.01
N SER A 41 7.90 22.29 -11.03
CA SER A 41 6.91 21.95 -10.03
C SER A 41 7.32 20.68 -9.27
N VAL A 42 7.01 20.63 -7.98
CA VAL A 42 7.34 19.50 -7.11
C VAL A 42 6.15 19.17 -6.21
N PHE A 43 5.98 17.88 -5.93
CA PHE A 43 5.03 17.43 -4.90
C PHE A 43 5.74 17.35 -3.55
N ALA A 44 5.11 17.87 -2.51
CA ALA A 44 5.64 17.81 -1.16
C ALA A 44 4.60 17.28 -0.15
N LYS A 45 5.08 16.55 0.86
CA LYS A 45 4.27 16.12 2.01
C LYS A 45 5.01 16.33 3.34
N LEU A 46 4.22 16.66 4.38
CA LEU A 46 4.69 16.93 5.73
C LEU A 46 3.89 16.10 6.74
N GLY A 47 4.57 15.45 7.64
CA GLY A 47 3.98 14.83 8.83
C GLY A 47 3.74 15.86 9.93
N ASP A 48 2.49 15.98 10.37
CA ASP A 48 2.06 16.96 11.39
C ASP A 48 1.40 16.33 12.62
N VAL A 49 1.05 15.01 12.53
CA VAL A 49 0.56 14.22 13.66
C VAL A 49 1.39 12.96 13.83
N PRO A 50 1.43 12.32 15.02
CA PRO A 50 2.38 11.23 15.33
C PRO A 50 2.47 10.14 14.25
N GLY A 51 1.33 9.65 13.73
CA GLY A 51 1.31 8.60 12.70
C GLY A 51 1.86 9.06 11.35
N THR A 52 1.55 10.29 10.91
CA THR A 52 2.07 10.85 9.65
C THR A 52 3.54 11.25 9.78
N ILE A 53 3.98 11.71 10.94
CA ILE A 53 5.39 11.98 11.26
C ILE A 53 6.22 10.70 11.09
N GLU A 54 5.78 9.59 11.68
CA GLU A 54 6.48 8.31 11.59
C GLU A 54 6.52 7.79 10.14
N ALA A 55 5.40 7.82 9.45
CA ALA A 55 5.30 7.38 8.05
C ALA A 55 6.25 8.17 7.14
N ILE A 56 6.23 9.51 7.19
CA ILE A 56 7.08 10.35 6.33
C ILE A 56 8.55 10.26 6.70
N ARG A 57 8.90 10.10 7.97
CA ARG A 57 10.28 9.77 8.37
C ARG A 57 10.75 8.44 7.78
N GLY A 58 9.86 7.43 7.77
CA GLY A 58 10.13 6.15 7.12
C GLY A 58 10.41 6.33 5.63
N GLU A 59 9.60 7.12 4.93
CA GLU A 59 9.85 7.42 3.51
C GLU A 59 11.15 8.20 3.28
N CYS A 60 11.42 9.22 4.07
CA CYS A 60 12.70 9.97 3.98
C CYS A 60 13.91 9.06 4.15
N ALA A 61 13.80 8.00 4.94
CA ALA A 61 14.87 7.03 5.12
C ALA A 61 14.96 6.01 3.97
N ILE A 62 13.85 5.65 3.35
CA ILE A 62 13.75 4.61 2.33
C ILE A 62 14.03 5.17 0.93
N TYR A 63 13.42 6.31 0.56
CA TYR A 63 13.56 6.87 -0.79
C TYR A 63 15.00 6.99 -1.31
N PRO A 64 15.99 7.46 -0.52
CA PRO A 64 17.37 7.55 -0.99
C PRO A 64 18.02 6.19 -1.31
N LEU A 65 17.43 5.08 -0.84
CA LEU A 65 17.90 3.72 -1.09
C LEU A 65 17.30 3.13 -2.37
N LEU A 66 16.17 3.69 -2.83
CA LEU A 66 15.43 3.14 -3.97
C LEU A 66 16.05 3.55 -5.29
N SER A 67 15.94 2.66 -6.26
CA SER A 67 16.31 2.92 -7.66
C SER A 67 15.44 2.06 -8.57
N GLY A 68 15.18 2.55 -9.78
CA GLY A 68 14.42 1.83 -10.79
C GLY A 68 13.42 2.73 -11.51
N PRO A 69 12.87 2.27 -12.64
CA PRO A 69 11.98 3.07 -13.48
C PRO A 69 10.61 3.37 -12.82
N PHE A 70 10.29 2.65 -11.76
CA PHE A 70 9.04 2.77 -11.01
C PHE A 70 9.15 3.68 -9.78
N VAL A 71 10.32 4.26 -9.51
CA VAL A 71 10.52 5.17 -8.38
C VAL A 71 10.45 6.60 -8.89
N PRO A 72 9.56 7.46 -8.33
CA PRO A 72 9.57 8.89 -8.58
C PRO A 72 10.90 9.51 -8.19
N GLU A 73 11.30 10.57 -8.90
CA GLU A 73 12.51 11.32 -8.55
C GLU A 73 12.41 11.92 -7.15
N LEU A 74 13.35 11.57 -6.29
CA LEU A 74 13.51 12.23 -4.99
C LEU A 74 14.19 13.57 -5.20
N VAL A 75 13.48 14.67 -4.94
CA VAL A 75 14.01 16.04 -5.05
C VAL A 75 14.69 16.48 -3.76
N ALA A 76 14.07 16.25 -2.62
CA ALA A 76 14.63 16.53 -1.30
C ALA A 76 13.91 15.75 -0.19
N ALA A 77 14.58 15.53 0.94
CA ALA A 77 13.99 14.97 2.14
C ALA A 77 14.65 15.53 3.40
N ASP A 78 13.86 15.76 4.44
CA ASP A 78 14.36 16.14 5.77
C ASP A 78 13.67 15.27 6.83
N PRO A 79 14.35 14.22 7.36
CA PRO A 79 13.76 13.36 8.38
C PRO A 79 13.66 14.04 9.76
N ALA A 80 14.40 15.10 10.01
CA ALA A 80 14.34 15.85 11.27
C ALA A 80 13.03 16.66 11.35
N VAL A 81 12.68 17.31 10.22
CA VAL A 81 11.36 17.87 10.00
C VAL A 81 10.71 16.98 8.95
N PRO A 82 9.79 16.07 9.29
CA PRO A 82 9.36 14.99 8.39
C PRO A 82 8.71 15.53 7.11
N VAL A 83 9.55 16.00 6.19
CA VAL A 83 9.19 16.56 4.88
C VAL A 83 9.85 15.72 3.80
N LEU A 84 9.04 15.28 2.84
CA LEU A 84 9.47 14.63 1.61
C LEU A 84 9.05 15.47 0.42
N VAL A 85 9.96 15.67 -0.53
CA VAL A 85 9.72 16.38 -1.78
C VAL A 85 10.13 15.46 -2.93
N VAL A 86 9.19 15.15 -3.82
CA VAL A 86 9.39 14.32 -5.01
C VAL A 86 8.91 15.05 -6.26
N GLU A 87 9.19 14.52 -7.44
CA GLU A 87 8.66 15.04 -8.69
C GLU A 87 7.13 15.22 -8.65
N ASP A 88 6.62 16.23 -9.35
CA ASP A 88 5.18 16.44 -9.51
C ASP A 88 4.61 15.42 -10.51
N LEU A 89 3.63 14.65 -10.05
CA LEU A 89 2.93 13.63 -10.85
C LEU A 89 1.48 14.05 -11.17
N SER A 90 1.19 15.35 -11.17
CA SER A 90 -0.17 15.87 -11.41
C SER A 90 -0.69 15.58 -12.82
N ASP A 91 0.20 15.37 -13.78
CA ASP A 91 -0.09 15.03 -15.17
C ASP A 91 -0.22 13.53 -15.43
N ALA A 92 0.09 12.70 -14.44
CA ALA A 92 0.01 11.25 -14.56
C ALA A 92 -1.44 10.75 -14.54
N THR A 93 -1.66 9.57 -15.12
CA THR A 93 -2.95 8.85 -15.04
C THR A 93 -3.01 8.02 -13.78
N TRP A 94 -4.00 8.27 -12.94
CA TRP A 94 -4.26 7.53 -11.70
C TRP A 94 -5.49 6.64 -11.86
N PRO A 95 -5.39 5.31 -11.68
CA PRO A 95 -6.56 4.43 -11.69
C PRO A 95 -7.42 4.63 -10.40
N PRO A 96 -8.71 4.20 -10.37
CA PRO A 96 -9.47 3.72 -11.54
C PRO A 96 -9.89 4.85 -12.49
N PRO A 97 -10.39 4.58 -13.70
CA PRO A 97 -10.78 3.26 -14.23
C PRO A 97 -9.59 2.45 -14.74
N TRP A 98 -9.72 1.12 -14.68
CA TRP A 98 -8.72 0.19 -15.20
C TRP A 98 -8.96 -0.09 -16.70
N SER A 99 -7.93 0.10 -17.51
CA SER A 99 -7.93 -0.26 -18.94
C SER A 99 -6.96 -1.42 -19.21
N PRO A 100 -7.10 -2.10 -20.37
CA PRO A 100 -6.14 -3.13 -20.77
C PRO A 100 -4.69 -2.63 -20.80
N GLU A 101 -4.46 -1.38 -21.21
CA GLU A 101 -3.12 -0.77 -21.28
C GLU A 101 -2.53 -0.57 -19.87
N LEU A 102 -3.34 -0.12 -18.90
CA LEU A 102 -2.92 0.04 -17.51
C LEU A 102 -2.62 -1.31 -16.87
N LEU A 103 -3.43 -2.33 -17.15
CA LEU A 103 -3.20 -3.70 -16.67
C LEU A 103 -1.91 -4.29 -17.27
N ALA A 104 -1.66 -4.08 -18.56
CA ALA A 104 -0.41 -4.50 -19.18
C ALA A 104 0.82 -3.76 -18.60
N GLY A 105 0.65 -2.48 -18.24
CA GLY A 105 1.66 -1.71 -17.51
C GLY A 105 1.97 -2.31 -16.13
N LEU A 106 0.92 -2.69 -15.42
CA LEU A 106 1.05 -3.31 -14.10
C LEU A 106 1.76 -4.67 -14.15
N GLU A 107 1.49 -5.48 -15.18
CA GLU A 107 2.24 -6.75 -15.37
C GLU A 107 3.74 -6.53 -15.58
N ARG A 108 4.12 -5.48 -16.33
CA ARG A 108 5.53 -5.08 -16.46
C ARG A 108 6.12 -4.65 -15.12
N LEU A 109 5.39 -3.85 -14.34
CA LEU A 109 5.81 -3.43 -12.99
C LEU A 109 6.07 -4.65 -12.09
N PHE A 110 5.18 -5.64 -12.06
CA PHE A 110 5.38 -6.85 -11.25
C PHE A 110 6.66 -7.61 -11.67
N ALA A 111 6.94 -7.69 -12.96
CA ALA A 111 8.17 -8.31 -13.46
C ALA A 111 9.41 -7.50 -13.06
N GLU A 112 9.35 -6.17 -13.10
CA GLU A 112 10.43 -5.27 -12.68
C GLU A 112 10.71 -5.39 -11.17
N LEU A 113 9.68 -5.35 -10.33
CA LEU A 113 9.81 -5.53 -8.87
C LEU A 113 10.40 -6.90 -8.55
N ALA A 114 9.89 -7.98 -9.19
CA ALA A 114 10.42 -9.33 -9.00
C ALA A 114 11.87 -9.49 -9.45
N ALA A 115 12.35 -8.70 -10.40
CA ALA A 115 13.75 -8.67 -10.82
C ALA A 115 14.62 -7.78 -9.92
N THR A 116 14.04 -6.81 -9.21
CA THR A 116 14.78 -5.82 -8.42
C THR A 116 15.16 -6.39 -7.05
N ARG A 117 16.46 -6.37 -6.75
CA ARG A 117 16.96 -6.73 -5.43
C ARG A 117 16.68 -5.60 -4.44
N ALA A 118 16.20 -5.94 -3.26
CA ALA A 118 16.01 -4.97 -2.20
C ALA A 118 17.35 -4.34 -1.78
N PRO A 119 17.40 -3.02 -1.59
CA PRO A 119 18.58 -2.36 -1.06
C PRO A 119 18.86 -2.83 0.38
N ALA A 120 20.14 -2.81 0.76
CA ALA A 120 20.53 -3.13 2.12
C ALA A 120 19.91 -2.14 3.12
N GLY A 121 19.50 -2.65 4.27
CA GLY A 121 18.90 -1.83 5.34
C GLY A 121 17.37 -1.81 5.36
N LEU A 122 16.67 -2.33 4.34
CA LEU A 122 15.22 -2.49 4.43
C LEU A 122 14.84 -3.56 5.46
N PRO A 123 13.69 -3.39 6.15
CA PRO A 123 13.12 -4.43 7.00
C PRO A 123 12.85 -5.71 6.21
N SER A 124 12.84 -6.87 6.89
CA SER A 124 12.42 -8.12 6.26
C SER A 124 10.89 -8.24 6.21
N LEU A 125 10.36 -8.82 5.14
CA LEU A 125 8.94 -9.18 5.02
C LEU A 125 8.48 -10.03 6.22
N ALA A 126 9.26 -11.04 6.62
CA ALA A 126 8.95 -11.88 7.78
C ALA A 126 8.77 -11.07 9.08
N GLY A 127 9.60 -10.06 9.29
CA GLY A 127 9.46 -9.13 10.43
C GLY A 127 8.17 -8.33 10.36
N ARG A 128 7.86 -7.78 9.20
CA ARG A 128 6.68 -6.94 8.97
C ARG A 128 5.37 -7.74 9.08
N VAL A 129 5.33 -8.94 8.51
CA VAL A 129 4.19 -9.87 8.61
C VAL A 129 3.87 -10.21 10.05
N ARG A 130 4.89 -10.57 10.86
CA ARG A 130 4.70 -10.85 12.30
C ARG A 130 4.24 -9.63 13.07
N GLN A 131 4.81 -8.46 12.81
CA GLN A 131 4.42 -7.21 13.50
C GLN A 131 2.98 -6.81 13.19
N ALA A 132 2.55 -6.97 11.95
CA ALA A 132 1.20 -6.60 11.54
C ALA A 132 0.14 -7.53 12.12
N GLY A 133 0.37 -8.84 12.14
CA GLY A 133 -0.59 -9.86 12.55
C GLY A 133 -1.79 -9.99 11.59
N ALA A 134 -2.43 -11.13 11.60
CA ALA A 134 -3.57 -11.44 10.73
C ALA A 134 -4.60 -12.35 11.45
N TRP A 135 -4.80 -13.62 11.02
CA TRP A 135 -5.80 -14.51 11.62
C TRP A 135 -5.58 -14.85 13.09
N GLU A 136 -4.36 -14.83 13.60
CA GLU A 136 -4.08 -14.99 15.03
C GLU A 136 -4.70 -13.88 15.88
N LEU A 137 -4.82 -12.66 15.35
CA LEU A 137 -5.53 -11.57 16.02
C LEU A 137 -7.04 -11.82 16.06
N VAL A 138 -7.60 -12.34 14.96
CA VAL A 138 -9.01 -12.75 14.91
C VAL A 138 -9.26 -13.93 15.84
N ALA A 139 -8.34 -14.89 15.94
CA ALA A 139 -8.45 -16.01 16.88
C ALA A 139 -8.46 -15.54 18.34
N ALA A 140 -7.70 -14.48 18.66
CA ALA A 140 -7.66 -13.90 20.00
C ALA A 140 -8.93 -13.07 20.33
N ASP A 141 -9.46 -12.33 19.33
CA ASP A 141 -10.70 -11.54 19.46
C ASP A 141 -11.49 -11.51 18.14
N ARG A 142 -12.60 -12.26 18.10
CA ARG A 142 -13.49 -12.38 16.94
C ARG A 142 -14.49 -11.23 16.83
N GLY A 143 -14.72 -10.52 17.93
CA GLY A 143 -15.76 -9.50 18.03
C GLY A 143 -15.74 -8.48 16.90
N PRO A 144 -14.61 -7.81 16.63
CA PRO A 144 -14.52 -6.83 15.55
C PRO A 144 -14.92 -7.39 14.18
N LEU A 145 -14.44 -8.58 13.81
CA LEU A 145 -14.82 -9.19 12.52
C LEU A 145 -16.30 -9.51 12.44
N LEU A 146 -16.89 -10.11 13.47
CA LEU A 146 -18.31 -10.47 13.50
C LEU A 146 -19.22 -9.24 13.38
N THR A 147 -18.82 -8.07 13.90
CA THR A 147 -19.60 -6.83 13.74
C THR A 147 -19.68 -6.35 12.30
N THR A 148 -18.81 -6.82 11.41
CA THR A 148 -18.85 -6.45 9.98
C THR A 148 -20.00 -7.11 9.21
N GLY A 149 -20.51 -8.24 9.71
CA GLY A 149 -21.48 -9.08 9.01
C GLY A 149 -20.94 -9.80 7.77
N VAL A 150 -19.63 -9.76 7.52
CA VAL A 150 -19.00 -10.43 6.37
C VAL A 150 -18.94 -11.94 6.55
N VAL A 151 -18.85 -12.41 7.80
CA VAL A 151 -18.83 -13.83 8.14
C VAL A 151 -19.84 -14.14 9.27
N SER A 152 -20.35 -15.38 9.29
CA SER A 152 -21.06 -15.90 10.45
C SER A 152 -20.11 -16.52 11.48
N GLU A 153 -20.52 -16.59 12.73
CA GLU A 153 -19.74 -17.26 13.79
C GLU A 153 -19.50 -18.74 13.46
N GLY A 154 -20.53 -19.44 12.99
CA GLY A 154 -20.41 -20.84 12.59
C GLY A 154 -19.45 -21.07 11.41
N TRP A 155 -19.42 -20.16 10.43
CA TRP A 155 -18.43 -20.23 9.37
C TRP A 155 -17.02 -20.06 9.94
N LEU A 156 -16.83 -19.05 10.79
CA LEU A 156 -15.53 -18.75 11.39
C LEU A 156 -15.02 -19.91 12.25
N ASP A 157 -15.88 -20.62 13.00
CA ASP A 157 -15.51 -21.80 13.77
C ASP A 157 -14.88 -22.89 12.90
N HIS A 158 -15.42 -23.10 11.70
CA HIS A 158 -14.92 -24.13 10.77
C HIS A 158 -13.69 -23.67 9.98
N ALA A 159 -13.66 -22.40 9.53
CA ALA A 159 -12.63 -21.90 8.63
C ALA A 159 -11.33 -21.44 9.33
N LEU A 160 -11.44 -20.92 10.56
CA LEU A 160 -10.34 -20.27 11.26
C LEU A 160 -9.09 -21.16 11.43
N PRO A 161 -9.17 -22.46 11.79
CA PRO A 161 -7.99 -23.29 11.90
C PRO A 161 -7.21 -23.40 10.57
N ALA A 162 -7.92 -23.62 9.46
CA ALA A 162 -7.29 -23.73 8.13
C ALA A 162 -6.69 -22.39 7.67
N LEU A 163 -7.35 -21.26 7.98
CA LEU A 163 -6.85 -19.92 7.66
C LEU A 163 -5.58 -19.58 8.44
N VAL A 164 -5.52 -19.95 9.74
CA VAL A 164 -4.32 -19.77 10.58
C VAL A 164 -3.17 -20.66 10.10
N GLU A 165 -3.45 -21.91 9.74
CA GLU A 165 -2.45 -22.83 9.18
C GLU A 165 -1.91 -22.33 7.84
N ALA A 166 -2.80 -21.92 6.92
CA ALA A 166 -2.41 -21.43 5.61
C ALA A 166 -1.54 -20.17 5.72
N GLN A 167 -1.94 -19.17 6.51
CA GLN A 167 -1.12 -17.96 6.68
C GLN A 167 0.26 -18.25 7.28
N ALA A 168 0.39 -19.26 8.15
CA ALA A 168 1.67 -19.63 8.74
C ALA A 168 2.62 -20.25 7.69
N ALA A 169 2.10 -20.80 6.60
CA ALA A 169 2.85 -21.33 5.47
C ALA A 169 3.22 -20.28 4.43
N ALA A 170 2.77 -19.01 4.58
CA ALA A 170 3.06 -17.95 3.62
C ALA A 170 4.57 -17.75 3.43
N PRO A 171 5.07 -17.74 2.19
CA PRO A 171 6.49 -17.52 1.91
C PRO A 171 6.88 -16.08 2.22
N THR A 172 7.76 -15.89 3.19
CA THR A 172 8.25 -14.57 3.60
C THR A 172 9.73 -14.36 3.34
N ALA A 173 10.46 -15.45 3.03
CA ALA A 173 11.88 -15.39 2.71
C ALA A 173 12.10 -14.86 1.29
N GLY A 174 13.12 -14.02 1.12
CA GLY A 174 13.48 -13.46 -0.18
C GLY A 174 14.33 -12.21 -0.03
N ASP A 175 14.87 -11.77 -1.15
CA ASP A 175 15.74 -10.58 -1.24
C ASP A 175 15.24 -9.57 -2.30
N ARG A 176 13.97 -9.69 -2.71
CA ARG A 176 13.38 -8.77 -3.69
C ARG A 176 12.77 -7.56 -3.01
N LEU A 177 12.78 -6.44 -3.72
CA LEU A 177 12.12 -5.22 -3.27
C LEU A 177 10.62 -5.37 -3.37
N LEU A 178 9.92 -5.15 -2.25
CA LEU A 178 8.47 -5.06 -2.21
C LEU A 178 8.07 -3.67 -1.72
N HIS A 179 7.01 -3.16 -2.31
CA HIS A 179 6.32 -1.97 -1.83
C HIS A 179 5.53 -2.26 -0.53
N PHE A 180 4.92 -3.43 -0.46
CA PHE A 180 4.14 -3.98 0.65
C PHE A 180 2.86 -3.18 1.03
N ASP A 181 2.48 -2.20 0.23
CA ASP A 181 1.20 -1.48 0.30
C ASP A 181 0.73 -1.12 -1.12
N LEU A 182 0.83 -2.07 -2.05
CA LEU A 182 0.51 -1.83 -3.45
C LEU A 182 -1.01 -1.75 -3.64
N ARG A 183 -1.48 -0.56 -3.99
CA ARG A 183 -2.88 -0.19 -4.24
C ARG A 183 -2.95 0.86 -5.35
N SER A 184 -4.14 1.07 -5.91
CA SER A 184 -4.36 2.04 -6.98
C SER A 184 -3.98 3.48 -6.62
N ASP A 185 -4.22 3.89 -5.36
CA ASP A 185 -3.89 5.23 -4.89
C ASP A 185 -2.39 5.43 -4.58
N ASN A 186 -1.59 4.35 -4.65
CA ASN A 186 -0.14 4.37 -4.49
C ASN A 186 0.61 4.19 -5.81
N LEU A 187 -0.08 4.21 -6.95
CA LEU A 187 0.55 4.10 -8.27
C LEU A 187 -0.10 5.00 -9.32
N CYS A 188 0.71 5.43 -10.27
CA CYS A 188 0.23 6.17 -11.43
C CYS A 188 1.02 5.78 -12.70
N PHE A 189 0.49 6.20 -13.84
CA PHE A 189 1.04 5.90 -15.16
C PHE A 189 1.44 7.19 -15.85
N ARG A 190 2.70 7.29 -16.27
CA ARG A 190 3.23 8.43 -17.03
C ARG A 190 4.29 7.96 -18.01
N ASP A 191 4.21 8.38 -19.27
CA ASP A 191 5.18 8.09 -20.34
C ASP A 191 5.46 6.59 -20.51
N GLY A 192 4.42 5.77 -20.42
CA GLY A 192 4.51 4.30 -20.54
C GLY A 192 5.12 3.58 -19.34
N ARG A 193 5.47 4.31 -18.26
CA ARG A 193 5.98 3.77 -17.00
C ARG A 193 4.90 3.75 -15.93
N VAL A 194 5.04 2.84 -14.96
CA VAL A 194 4.28 2.86 -13.71
C VAL A 194 5.19 3.42 -12.62
N LEU A 195 4.70 4.42 -11.91
CA LEU A 195 5.42 5.05 -10.79
C LEU A 195 4.70 4.71 -9.48
N LEU A 196 5.47 4.33 -8.48
CA LEU A 196 4.98 3.96 -7.14
C LEU A 196 5.32 5.04 -6.13
N VAL A 197 4.33 5.46 -5.36
CA VAL A 197 4.47 6.43 -4.26
C VAL A 197 4.15 5.79 -2.92
N ASP A 198 4.50 6.45 -1.81
CA ASP A 198 4.18 5.99 -0.45
C ASP A 198 4.99 4.75 0.01
N TRP A 199 6.31 4.81 -0.15
CA TRP A 199 7.25 3.72 0.09
C TRP A 199 7.56 3.41 1.59
N ASN A 200 6.85 4.00 2.53
CA ASN A 200 7.10 3.85 3.98
C ASN A 200 7.00 2.41 4.51
N LEU A 201 6.37 1.51 3.76
CA LEU A 201 6.21 0.10 4.14
C LEU A 201 7.15 -0.85 3.37
N ALA A 202 8.04 -0.33 2.52
CA ALA A 202 8.93 -1.16 1.71
C ALA A 202 9.75 -2.16 2.54
N VAL A 203 9.89 -3.37 2.00
CA VAL A 203 10.57 -4.50 2.66
C VAL A 203 11.36 -5.34 1.66
N ALA A 204 12.25 -6.19 2.18
CA ALA A 204 12.89 -7.26 1.42
C ALA A 204 12.15 -8.59 1.64
N GLY A 205 11.76 -9.28 0.57
CA GLY A 205 11.01 -10.53 0.69
C GLY A 205 10.68 -11.21 -0.63
N ASP A 206 9.60 -11.98 -0.61
CA ASP A 206 9.08 -12.73 -1.75
C ASP A 206 8.17 -11.84 -2.62
N PRO A 207 8.44 -11.67 -3.93
CA PRO A 207 7.73 -10.71 -4.78
C PRO A 207 6.25 -11.03 -5.04
N ARG A 208 5.78 -12.25 -4.72
CA ARG A 208 4.37 -12.64 -4.90
C ARG A 208 3.40 -11.79 -4.09
N TRP A 209 3.86 -11.19 -3.00
CA TRP A 209 3.02 -10.41 -2.09
C TRP A 209 2.44 -9.15 -2.74
N ASP A 210 3.27 -8.35 -3.40
CA ASP A 210 2.80 -7.10 -4.02
C ASP A 210 1.74 -7.35 -5.09
N ARG A 211 1.90 -8.42 -5.90
CA ARG A 211 0.88 -8.80 -6.87
C ARG A 211 -0.46 -9.10 -6.21
N LEU A 212 -0.46 -9.93 -5.16
CA LEU A 212 -1.70 -10.33 -4.48
C LEU A 212 -2.34 -9.20 -3.70
N PHE A 213 -1.55 -8.24 -3.18
CA PHE A 213 -2.09 -7.00 -2.63
C PHE A 213 -2.77 -6.12 -3.68
N MET A 214 -2.30 -6.13 -4.91
CA MET A 214 -2.86 -5.27 -5.96
C MET A 214 -4.12 -5.83 -6.61
N VAL A 215 -4.14 -7.12 -6.95
CA VAL A 215 -5.20 -7.68 -7.81
C VAL A 215 -6.59 -7.64 -7.18
N HIS A 216 -6.73 -7.80 -5.88
CA HIS A 216 -8.03 -7.69 -5.22
C HIS A 216 -8.55 -6.23 -5.17
N THR A 217 -7.64 -5.25 -5.10
CA THR A 217 -8.00 -3.83 -5.22
C THR A 217 -8.54 -3.52 -6.61
N ILE A 218 -7.95 -4.06 -7.66
CA ILE A 218 -8.42 -3.89 -9.04
C ILE A 218 -9.86 -4.38 -9.20
N GLN A 219 -10.18 -5.58 -8.71
CA GLN A 219 -11.56 -6.09 -8.76
C GLN A 219 -12.52 -5.24 -7.93
N MET A 220 -12.13 -4.82 -6.73
CA MET A 220 -12.94 -3.94 -5.87
C MET A 220 -13.30 -2.63 -6.58
N GLU A 221 -12.44 -2.14 -7.44
CA GLU A 221 -12.59 -0.90 -8.21
C GLU A 221 -13.26 -1.07 -9.57
N GLY A 222 -13.85 -2.25 -9.84
CA GLY A 222 -14.59 -2.54 -11.07
C GLY A 222 -13.73 -3.03 -12.24
N GLY A 223 -12.47 -3.37 -12.00
CA GLY A 223 -11.61 -4.03 -12.97
C GLY A 223 -11.87 -5.55 -13.09
N PRO A 224 -11.02 -6.30 -13.81
CA PRO A 224 -11.16 -7.74 -13.98
C PRO A 224 -11.18 -8.54 -12.68
N ASN A 225 -11.70 -9.75 -12.75
CA ASN A 225 -11.80 -10.64 -11.60
C ASN A 225 -10.41 -11.10 -11.12
N VAL A 226 -10.24 -11.28 -9.81
CA VAL A 226 -8.97 -11.76 -9.21
C VAL A 226 -8.50 -13.08 -9.80
N ARG A 227 -9.40 -13.98 -10.19
CA ARG A 227 -9.06 -15.28 -10.80
C ARG A 227 -8.50 -15.15 -12.22
N GLU A 228 -8.83 -14.08 -12.92
CA GLU A 228 -8.26 -13.75 -14.23
C GLU A 228 -6.87 -13.15 -14.07
N LEU A 229 -6.69 -12.26 -13.08
CA LEU A 229 -5.43 -11.54 -12.83
C LEU A 229 -4.38 -12.39 -12.09
N ALA A 230 -4.82 -13.34 -11.26
CA ALA A 230 -3.95 -14.27 -10.53
C ALA A 230 -4.64 -15.66 -10.45
N PRO A 231 -4.56 -16.48 -11.51
CA PRO A 231 -5.23 -17.77 -11.57
C PRO A 231 -4.64 -18.83 -10.62
N ASP A 232 -3.37 -18.68 -10.26
CA ASP A 232 -2.65 -19.57 -9.34
C ASP A 232 -2.00 -18.77 -8.20
N PRO A 233 -2.82 -18.22 -7.26
CA PRO A 233 -2.30 -17.44 -6.16
C PRO A 233 -1.67 -18.33 -5.09
N ASP A 234 -0.64 -17.83 -4.39
CA ASP A 234 -0.12 -18.51 -3.20
C ASP A 234 -1.17 -18.51 -2.08
N PRO A 235 -1.62 -19.71 -1.60
CA PRO A 235 -2.69 -19.81 -0.61
C PRO A 235 -2.35 -19.15 0.73
N GLY A 236 -1.08 -19.22 1.14
CA GLY A 236 -0.61 -18.66 2.40
C GLY A 236 -0.59 -17.14 2.38
N VAL A 237 -0.09 -16.54 1.30
CA VAL A 237 -0.11 -15.08 1.11
C VAL A 237 -1.54 -14.58 1.07
N LEU A 238 -2.41 -15.25 0.32
CA LEU A 238 -3.81 -14.86 0.19
C LEU A 238 -4.56 -14.97 1.53
N ALA A 239 -4.34 -16.06 2.27
CA ALA A 239 -4.89 -16.23 3.62
C ALA A 239 -4.41 -15.09 4.54
N TRP A 240 -3.10 -14.74 4.51
CA TRP A 240 -2.59 -13.66 5.34
C TRP A 240 -3.21 -12.31 5.00
N ILE A 241 -3.34 -11.96 3.71
CA ILE A 241 -3.97 -10.70 3.26
C ILE A 241 -5.42 -10.64 3.74
N ALA A 242 -6.19 -11.73 3.57
CA ALA A 242 -7.56 -11.81 4.10
C ALA A 242 -7.61 -11.62 5.62
N GLY A 243 -6.69 -12.26 6.36
CA GLY A 243 -6.58 -12.14 7.81
C GLY A 243 -6.19 -10.73 8.26
N PHE A 244 -5.30 -10.06 7.52
CA PHE A 244 -4.91 -8.68 7.80
C PHE A 244 -6.12 -7.73 7.76
N PHE A 245 -6.99 -7.86 6.75
CA PHE A 245 -8.21 -7.06 6.67
C PHE A 245 -9.28 -7.52 7.66
N ALA A 246 -9.43 -8.84 7.87
CA ALA A 246 -10.38 -9.41 8.83
C ALA A 246 -10.13 -8.89 10.25
N ALA A 247 -8.88 -8.83 10.68
CA ALA A 247 -8.49 -8.35 12.00
C ALA A 247 -8.76 -6.84 12.21
N ARG A 248 -8.99 -6.08 11.14
CA ARG A 248 -9.07 -4.61 11.19
C ARG A 248 -10.39 -4.01 10.76
N ALA A 249 -11.11 -4.66 9.85
CA ALA A 249 -12.29 -4.11 9.18
C ALA A 249 -13.44 -3.70 10.14
N GLY A 250 -13.57 -4.38 11.27
CA GLY A 250 -14.57 -4.09 12.28
C GLY A 250 -14.10 -3.24 13.46
N MET A 251 -12.81 -2.86 13.48
CA MET A 251 -12.26 -2.02 14.56
C MET A 251 -12.67 -0.55 14.41
N PRO A 252 -12.63 0.24 15.50
CA PRO A 252 -12.74 1.69 15.41
C PRO A 252 -11.67 2.27 14.46
N PRO A 253 -12.00 3.33 13.69
CA PRO A 253 -11.01 3.95 12.81
C PRO A 253 -9.89 4.61 13.63
N PRO A 254 -8.64 4.56 13.15
CA PRO A 254 -7.54 5.26 13.79
C PRO A 254 -7.71 6.77 13.65
N VAL A 255 -7.12 7.51 14.60
CA VAL A 255 -7.09 8.97 14.56
C VAL A 255 -6.44 9.43 13.24
N GLY A 256 -7.08 10.36 12.54
CA GLY A 256 -6.59 10.89 11.27
C GLY A 256 -6.94 10.07 10.02
N ALA A 257 -7.56 8.86 10.17
CA ALA A 257 -7.96 8.02 9.03
C ALA A 257 -9.40 7.48 9.18
N PRO A 258 -10.44 8.34 9.25
CA PRO A 258 -11.80 7.92 9.58
C PRO A 258 -12.44 6.97 8.56
N ARG A 259 -11.97 6.98 7.30
CA ARG A 259 -12.53 6.16 6.22
C ARG A 259 -11.82 4.81 6.03
N VAL A 260 -10.68 4.58 6.66
CA VAL A 260 -9.84 3.40 6.39
C VAL A 260 -10.55 2.07 6.67
N ARG A 261 -11.42 2.00 7.70
CA ARG A 261 -12.13 0.76 8.02
C ARG A 261 -13.17 0.37 6.97
N GLY A 262 -13.86 1.37 6.38
CA GLY A 262 -14.76 1.13 5.24
C GLY A 262 -14.02 0.57 4.04
N PHE A 263 -12.86 1.11 3.73
CA PHE A 263 -11.99 0.61 2.67
C PHE A 263 -11.49 -0.82 2.95
N GLN A 264 -10.98 -1.09 4.15
CA GLN A 264 -10.54 -2.43 4.56
C GLN A 264 -11.67 -3.47 4.52
N ARG A 265 -12.91 -3.06 4.84
CA ARG A 265 -14.10 -3.92 4.69
C ARG A 265 -14.40 -4.23 3.23
N ALA A 266 -14.28 -3.25 2.34
CA ALA A 266 -14.46 -3.46 0.90
C ALA A 266 -13.39 -4.40 0.33
N GLN A 267 -12.13 -4.26 0.75
CA GLN A 267 -11.06 -5.19 0.38
C GLN A 267 -11.32 -6.60 0.91
N LEU A 268 -11.74 -6.72 2.18
CA LEU A 268 -12.09 -8.01 2.79
C LEU A 268 -13.20 -8.73 2.03
N ALA A 269 -14.22 -7.99 1.56
CA ALA A 269 -15.34 -8.55 0.81
C ALA A 269 -14.92 -9.19 -0.53
N VAL A 270 -13.78 -8.80 -1.08
CA VAL A 270 -13.20 -9.43 -2.28
C VAL A 270 -12.22 -10.54 -1.92
N VAL A 271 -11.28 -10.27 -1.01
CA VAL A 271 -10.16 -11.18 -0.77
C VAL A 271 -10.56 -12.41 0.06
N LEU A 272 -11.53 -12.28 0.97
CA LEU A 272 -11.92 -13.40 1.83
C LEU A 272 -12.64 -14.53 1.08
N PRO A 273 -13.66 -14.26 0.22
CA PRO A 273 -14.25 -15.32 -0.62
C PRO A 273 -13.24 -15.96 -1.57
N TRP A 274 -12.27 -15.20 -2.06
CA TRP A 274 -11.20 -15.73 -2.90
C TRP A 274 -10.27 -16.66 -2.11
N ALA A 275 -9.82 -16.25 -0.92
CA ALA A 275 -9.02 -17.08 -0.04
C ALA A 275 -9.76 -18.36 0.38
N ALA A 276 -11.05 -18.26 0.71
CA ALA A 276 -11.88 -19.42 1.04
C ALA A 276 -11.94 -20.44 -0.13
N ASP A 277 -12.18 -19.95 -1.35
CA ASP A 277 -12.23 -20.80 -2.55
C ASP A 277 -10.89 -21.52 -2.81
N VAL A 278 -9.77 -20.79 -2.75
CA VAL A 278 -8.42 -21.35 -2.95
C VAL A 278 -8.06 -22.40 -1.90
N LEU A 279 -8.56 -22.23 -0.67
CA LEU A 279 -8.36 -23.17 0.43
C LEU A 279 -9.40 -24.32 0.47
N GLY A 280 -10.36 -24.35 -0.46
CA GLY A 280 -11.43 -25.37 -0.47
C GLY A 280 -12.42 -25.22 0.67
N LEU A 281 -12.54 -24.03 1.26
CA LEU A 281 -13.50 -23.69 2.31
C LEU A 281 -14.86 -23.29 1.70
N SER A 282 -15.94 -23.44 2.48
CA SER A 282 -17.24 -22.91 2.08
C SER A 282 -17.19 -21.37 1.96
N THR A 283 -18.11 -20.80 1.19
CA THR A 283 -18.27 -19.34 1.09
C THR A 283 -18.57 -18.73 2.46
N PRO A 284 -17.90 -17.63 2.83
CA PRO A 284 -18.12 -16.90 4.10
C PRO A 284 -19.57 -16.47 4.32
#